data_d410c740aa3c07fd25a9f455743bf6ce
#
_entry.id   d410c740aa3c07fd25a9f455743bf6ce
#
_cell.length_a   1.000
_cell.length_b   1.000
_cell.length_c   1.000
_cell.angle_alpha   90.00
_cell.angle_beta   90.00
_cell.angle_gamma   90.00
#
_symmetry.space_group_name_H-M   'P 1'
#
loop_
_entity.id
_entity.type
_entity.pdbx_description
1 polymer ?
#
loop_
_entity_poly.entity_id
_entity_poly.type
_entity_poly.pdbx_seq_one_letter_code
_entity_poly.pdbx_strand_id
1 'polypeptide(L)' 'MNHGFKIGDKVGWHAESGLASGTVIKVHTSDTDYQGHLRHCSDAIPQYEIDSSKTDHIAMHLGAALHLVD' A
#
# COMPACT_ATOMS: atom_id res chain seq x y z
N MET A 1 3.44 -17.94 7.51
CA MET A 1 2.42 -16.95 7.80
C MET A 1 2.39 -15.85 6.75
N ASN A 2 1.24 -15.51 6.31
CA ASN A 2 1.10 -14.51 5.26
C ASN A 2 0.98 -13.11 5.87
N HIS A 3 1.87 -12.22 5.48
CA HIS A 3 1.84 -10.83 5.92
C HIS A 3 1.23 -9.91 4.87
N GLY A 4 0.63 -10.49 3.85
CA GLY A 4 0.03 -9.72 2.79
C GLY A 4 -1.31 -9.10 3.19
N PHE A 5 -1.68 -8.05 2.47
CA PHE A 5 -2.99 -7.44 2.59
C PHE A 5 -3.80 -7.76 1.34
N LYS A 6 -5.10 -7.60 1.42
CA LYS A 6 -6.01 -7.88 0.31
C LYS A 6 -6.70 -6.60 -0.13
N ILE A 7 -7.17 -6.61 -1.37
CA ILE A 7 -8.03 -5.53 -1.84
C ILE A 7 -9.23 -5.42 -0.91
N GLY A 8 -9.49 -4.20 -0.45
CA GLY A 8 -10.55 -3.93 0.51
C GLY A 8 -10.09 -3.84 1.95
N ASP A 9 -8.87 -4.27 2.26
CA ASP A 9 -8.34 -4.14 3.62
C ASP A 9 -8.08 -2.68 3.95
N LYS A 10 -8.41 -2.31 5.17
CA LYS A 10 -8.06 -0.99 5.69
C LYS A 10 -6.70 -1.06 6.36
N VAL A 11 -5.81 -0.18 5.94
CA VAL A 11 -4.42 -0.17 6.42
C VAL A 11 -4.02 1.23 6.85
N GLY A 12 -3.01 1.29 7.68
CA GLY A 12 -2.42 2.54 8.12
C GLY A 12 -0.92 2.54 7.94
N TRP A 13 -0.36 3.73 7.89
CA TRP A 13 1.10 3.92 7.78
C TRP A 13 1.47 5.25 8.41
N HIS A 14 2.76 5.44 8.67
CA HIS A 14 3.28 6.70 9.19
C HIS A 14 3.62 7.63 8.03
N ALA A 15 3.03 8.80 8.03
CA ALA A 15 3.32 9.88 7.09
C ALA A 15 3.97 11.04 7.85
N GLU A 16 4.48 12.03 7.11
CA GLU A 16 5.11 13.19 7.75
C GLU A 16 4.17 13.93 8.70
N SER A 17 2.90 13.98 8.35
CA SER A 17 1.90 14.69 9.17
C SER A 17 1.29 13.83 10.27
N GLY A 18 1.78 12.61 10.45
CA GLY A 18 1.27 11.67 11.44
C GLY A 18 0.77 10.40 10.82
N LEU A 19 -0.19 9.75 11.48
CA LEU A 19 -0.76 8.50 10.97
C LEU A 19 -1.71 8.78 9.81
N ALA A 20 -1.55 8.02 8.75
CA ALA A 20 -2.45 8.04 7.61
C ALA A 20 -3.10 6.67 7.47
N SER A 21 -4.23 6.62 6.80
CA SER A 21 -4.92 5.36 6.56
C SER A 21 -5.67 5.41 5.24
N GLY A 22 -6.01 4.23 4.74
CA GLY A 22 -6.75 4.10 3.50
C GLY A 22 -7.13 2.66 3.26
N THR A 23 -7.66 2.41 2.06
CA THR A 23 -8.12 1.09 1.66
C THR A 23 -7.26 0.57 0.52
N VAL A 24 -6.83 -0.68 0.61
CA VAL A 24 -6.06 -1.31 -0.45
C VAL A 24 -6.95 -1.50 -1.67
N ILE A 25 -6.51 -0.98 -2.81
CA ILE A 25 -7.25 -1.10 -4.06
C ILE A 25 -6.54 -1.96 -5.10
N LYS A 26 -5.24 -2.16 -4.95
CA LYS A 26 -4.47 -3.05 -5.82
C LYS A 26 -3.30 -3.65 -5.07
N VAL A 27 -2.91 -4.85 -5.47
CA VAL A 27 -1.72 -5.53 -4.95
C VAL A 27 -0.81 -5.81 -6.13
N HIS A 28 0.45 -5.37 -6.03
CA HIS A 28 1.45 -5.58 -7.07
C HIS A 28 2.49 -6.58 -6.58
N THR A 29 2.63 -7.68 -7.31
CA THR A 29 3.59 -8.73 -6.99
C THR A 29 4.64 -8.90 -8.07
N SER A 30 4.67 -8.00 -9.04
CA SER A 30 5.69 -7.95 -10.08
C SER A 30 6.07 -6.50 -10.34
N ASP A 31 7.19 -6.29 -11.03
CA ASP A 31 7.66 -4.94 -11.31
C ASP A 31 6.55 -4.12 -11.96
N THR A 32 6.36 -2.92 -11.45
CA THR A 32 5.24 -2.07 -11.84
C THR A 32 5.75 -0.65 -12.05
N ASP A 33 5.33 -0.02 -13.15
CA ASP A 33 5.58 1.38 -13.40
C ASP A 33 4.46 2.20 -12.74
N TYR A 34 4.84 3.01 -11.76
CA TYR A 34 3.89 3.81 -11.01
C TYR A 34 4.34 5.27 -11.04
N GLN A 35 3.53 6.09 -11.67
CA GLN A 35 3.78 7.54 -11.81
C GLN A 35 5.16 7.84 -12.38
N GLY A 36 5.58 7.08 -13.40
CA GLY A 36 6.85 7.28 -14.07
C GLY A 36 8.05 6.68 -13.36
N HIS A 37 7.84 5.99 -12.25
CA HIS A 37 8.91 5.34 -11.50
C HIS A 37 8.69 3.83 -11.48
N LEU A 38 9.74 3.09 -11.81
CA LEU A 38 9.69 1.64 -11.74
C LEU A 38 9.75 1.21 -10.28
N ARG A 39 8.76 0.42 -9.87
CA ARG A 39 8.69 -0.16 -8.54
C ARG A 39 8.97 -1.65 -8.65
N HIS A 40 9.95 -2.10 -7.89
CA HIS A 40 10.30 -3.52 -7.85
C HIS A 40 9.42 -4.23 -6.84
N CYS A 41 8.58 -5.12 -7.33
CA CYS A 41 7.66 -5.88 -6.50
C CYS A 41 7.85 -7.36 -6.76
N SER A 42 7.54 -8.20 -5.77
CA SER A 42 7.58 -9.64 -5.92
C SER A 42 6.53 -10.25 -5.00
N ASP A 43 6.31 -11.56 -5.12
CA ASP A 43 5.41 -12.26 -4.19
C ASP A 43 5.90 -12.16 -2.75
N ALA A 44 7.22 -12.14 -2.57
CA ALA A 44 7.80 -12.02 -1.22
C ALA A 44 7.79 -10.58 -0.72
N ILE A 45 7.87 -9.60 -1.63
CA ILE A 45 7.91 -8.19 -1.27
C ILE A 45 6.89 -7.43 -2.14
N PRO A 46 5.60 -7.63 -1.89
CA PRO A 46 4.57 -6.93 -2.67
C PRO A 46 4.46 -5.48 -2.28
N GLN A 47 3.97 -4.66 -3.20
CA GLN A 47 3.60 -3.28 -2.90
C GLN A 47 2.10 -3.12 -3.12
N TYR A 48 1.51 -2.20 -2.36
CA TYR A 48 0.07 -2.02 -2.33
C TYR A 48 -0.29 -0.60 -2.73
N GLU A 49 -1.26 -0.48 -3.64
CA GLU A 49 -1.88 0.80 -3.92
C GLU A 49 -3.03 1.01 -2.96
N ILE A 50 -3.07 2.17 -2.34
CA ILE A 50 -4.00 2.47 -1.27
C ILE A 50 -4.72 3.77 -1.59
N ASP A 51 -6.04 3.74 -1.53
CA ASP A 51 -6.86 4.93 -1.67
C ASP A 51 -6.92 5.61 -0.30
N SER A 52 -6.26 6.74 -0.18
CA SER A 52 -6.18 7.45 1.09
C SER A 52 -7.54 7.98 1.51
N SER A 53 -7.91 7.74 2.76
CA SER A 53 -9.23 8.13 3.25
C SER A 53 -9.38 9.62 3.48
N LYS A 54 -8.28 10.37 3.54
CA LYS A 54 -8.31 11.80 3.84
C LYS A 54 -8.12 12.68 2.60
N THR A 55 -7.63 12.11 1.53
CA THR A 55 -7.35 12.85 0.30
C THR A 55 -7.76 12.00 -0.89
N ASP A 56 -7.80 12.61 -2.06
CA ASP A 56 -8.08 11.88 -3.29
C ASP A 56 -6.83 11.26 -3.89
N HIS A 57 -5.75 11.21 -3.12
CA HIS A 57 -4.50 10.66 -3.61
C HIS A 57 -4.41 9.17 -3.39
N ILE A 58 -3.78 8.50 -4.35
CA ILE A 58 -3.44 7.09 -4.24
C ILE A 58 -2.00 7.01 -3.77
N ALA A 59 -1.76 6.25 -2.73
CA ALA A 59 -0.41 6.02 -2.21
C ALA A 59 0.01 4.60 -2.55
N MET A 60 1.32 4.37 -2.66
CA MET A 60 1.87 3.05 -2.89
C MET A 60 2.95 2.78 -1.86
N HIS A 61 2.77 1.71 -1.09
CA HIS A 61 3.66 1.38 0.00
C HIS A 61 4.00 -0.10 0.02
N LEU A 62 5.18 -0.41 0.54
CA LEU A 62 5.55 -1.78 0.86
C LEU A 62 4.70 -2.30 2.01
N GLY A 63 4.43 -3.60 1.99
CA GLY A 63 3.65 -4.21 3.07
C GLY A 63 4.25 -4.00 4.44
N ALA A 64 5.60 -3.96 4.53
CA ALA A 64 6.28 -3.74 5.80
C ALA A 64 6.00 -2.36 6.40
N ALA A 65 5.58 -1.39 5.58
CA ALA A 65 5.25 -0.05 6.05
C ALA A 65 3.80 0.07 6.50
N LEU A 66 3.00 -0.97 6.31
CA LEU A 66 1.55 -0.95 6.55
C LEU A 66 1.19 -1.82 7.74
N HIS A 67 0.05 -1.48 8.37
CA HIS A 67 -0.56 -2.32 9.38
C HIS A 67 -2.08 -2.27 9.20
N LEU A 68 -2.76 -3.32 9.63
CA LEU A 68 -4.21 -3.37 9.55
C LEU A 68 -4.84 -2.39 10.53
N VAL A 69 -5.88 -1.71 10.05
CA VAL A 69 -6.66 -0.78 10.85
C VAL A 69 -8.11 -1.26 10.83
N ASP A 70 -8.68 -1.38 11.98
CA ASP A 70 -10.10 -1.73 12.09
C ASP A 70 -10.99 -0.51 12.01
#